data_5d1653f00c4c03c84791cefdb1ccfbd0
#
_entry.id   5d1653f00c4c03c84791cefdb1ccfbd0
#
_cell.length_a   1.000
_cell.length_b   1.000
_cell.length_c   1.000
_cell.angle_alpha   90.00
_cell.angle_beta   90.00
_cell.angle_gamma   90.00
#
_symmetry.space_group_name_H-M   'P 1'
#
loop_
_entity.id
_entity.type
_entity.pdbx_description
1 polymer ?
#
loop_
_entity_poly.entity_id
_entity_poly.type
_entity_poly.pdbx_seq_one_letter_code
_entity_poly.pdbx_strand_id
1 'polypeptide(L)'
;LSMSGMLLGVLQVLNALNKDGQPEAFSHDDEIYLSHFASNAGIALSHAFVTRAMVMRMIKTAELRDPRETGLHVNRVANYSVEIYDRWAFNNGIPMAEQTKYRDSLKIASMLHDIGKVAISDAILKKPGKLNDEEFSIMKTHTWLGARLFNGNDSPLDKLSMEIALRHHENWEGTGYPGHIDIETGTPLKKDKKTGCA
;
A
#
# COMPACT_ATOMS: atom_id res chain seq x y z
N LEU A 1 -26.14 -4.16 -6.84
CA LEU A 1 -24.85 -4.08 -7.54
C LEU A 1 -24.35 -5.49 -7.79
N SER A 2 -24.35 -5.93 -9.05
CA SER A 2 -23.91 -7.27 -9.42
C SER A 2 -23.02 -7.17 -10.66
N MET A 3 -21.95 -7.95 -10.68
CA MET A 3 -21.08 -8.11 -11.88
C MET A 3 -20.76 -9.59 -12.02
N SER A 4 -20.92 -10.14 -13.22
CA SER A 4 -20.69 -11.57 -13.50
C SER A 4 -21.49 -12.52 -12.59
N GLY A 5 -22.68 -12.14 -12.11
CA GLY A 5 -23.50 -12.94 -11.20
C GLY A 5 -23.12 -12.87 -9.73
N MET A 6 -22.03 -12.16 -9.37
CA MET A 6 -21.64 -11.96 -7.97
C MET A 6 -22.27 -10.67 -7.42
N LEU A 7 -22.95 -10.76 -6.27
CA LEU A 7 -23.49 -9.59 -5.58
C LEU A 7 -22.36 -8.82 -4.90
N LEU A 8 -22.09 -7.60 -5.36
CA LEU A 8 -21.06 -6.72 -4.80
C LEU A 8 -21.57 -5.87 -3.64
N GLY A 9 -22.85 -5.55 -3.62
CA GLY A 9 -23.47 -4.72 -2.59
C GLY A 9 -24.89 -4.34 -2.94
N VAL A 10 -25.53 -3.61 -2.04
CA VAL A 10 -26.87 -3.06 -2.20
C VAL A 10 -26.77 -1.55 -2.08
N LEU A 11 -27.37 -0.83 -3.04
CA LEU A 11 -27.56 0.61 -2.97
C LEU A 11 -29.03 0.87 -2.66
N GLN A 12 -29.29 1.63 -1.61
CA GLN A 12 -30.61 2.02 -1.21
C GLN A 12 -30.69 3.55 -1.08
N VAL A 13 -31.74 4.14 -1.62
CA VAL A 13 -32.06 5.56 -1.47
C VAL A 13 -33.42 5.68 -0.81
N LEU A 14 -33.52 6.57 0.15
CA LEU A 14 -34.73 6.79 0.95
C LEU A 14 -35.11 8.27 0.90
N ASN A 15 -36.41 8.55 1.07
CA ASN A 15 -36.96 9.88 1.26
C ASN A 15 -36.68 10.82 0.05
N ALA A 16 -37.28 10.50 -1.09
CA ALA A 16 -37.36 11.45 -2.17
C ALA A 16 -38.08 12.72 -1.71
N LEU A 17 -37.47 13.87 -2.01
CA LEU A 17 -38.01 15.19 -1.65
C LEU A 17 -38.28 16.00 -2.91
N ASN A 18 -39.43 16.67 -2.96
CA ASN A 18 -39.72 17.65 -4.01
C ASN A 18 -38.92 18.95 -3.81
N LYS A 19 -39.11 19.92 -4.72
CA LYS A 19 -38.41 21.21 -4.66
C LYS A 19 -38.65 22.04 -3.40
N ASP A 20 -39.75 21.76 -2.72
CA ASP A 20 -40.16 22.40 -1.48
C ASP A 20 -39.69 21.62 -0.23
N GLY A 21 -38.91 20.56 -0.41
CA GLY A 21 -38.40 19.72 0.67
C GLY A 21 -39.45 18.79 1.28
N GLN A 22 -40.58 18.56 0.62
CA GLN A 22 -41.61 17.64 1.09
C GLN A 22 -41.39 16.24 0.53
N PRO A 23 -41.69 15.17 1.29
CA PRO A 23 -41.60 13.81 0.78
C PRO A 23 -42.49 13.59 -0.44
N GLU A 24 -41.95 12.97 -1.46
CA GLU A 24 -42.68 12.53 -2.64
C GLU A 24 -42.30 11.11 -3.04
N ALA A 25 -43.08 10.52 -3.96
CA ALA A 25 -42.72 9.23 -4.54
C ALA A 25 -41.54 9.37 -5.52
N PHE A 26 -40.69 8.35 -5.58
CA PHE A 26 -39.66 8.29 -6.60
C PHE A 26 -40.27 8.26 -8.01
N SER A 27 -39.73 9.07 -8.89
CA SER A 27 -40.10 9.11 -10.31
C SER A 27 -39.41 7.99 -11.08
N HIS A 28 -39.86 7.76 -12.31
CA HIS A 28 -39.16 6.85 -13.24
C HIS A 28 -37.75 7.34 -13.60
N ASP A 29 -37.54 8.65 -13.70
CA ASP A 29 -36.22 9.23 -13.94
C ASP A 29 -35.27 8.97 -12.76
N ASP A 30 -35.76 9.04 -11.52
CA ASP A 30 -34.96 8.69 -10.33
C ASP A 30 -34.50 7.23 -10.38
N GLU A 31 -35.36 6.32 -10.83
CA GLU A 31 -35.03 4.91 -11.00
C GLU A 31 -33.91 4.71 -12.06
N ILE A 32 -34.00 5.41 -13.18
CA ILE A 32 -32.99 5.40 -14.24
C ILE A 32 -31.66 5.92 -13.69
N TYR A 33 -31.65 7.09 -13.05
CA TYR A 33 -30.43 7.66 -12.46
C TYR A 33 -29.83 6.74 -11.40
N LEU A 34 -30.62 6.18 -10.52
CA LEU A 34 -30.14 5.24 -9.50
C LEU A 34 -29.51 4.00 -10.13
N SER A 35 -30.09 3.49 -11.22
CA SER A 35 -29.57 2.35 -11.96
C SER A 35 -28.20 2.67 -12.59
N HIS A 36 -28.02 3.86 -13.15
CA HIS A 36 -26.73 4.31 -13.67
C HIS A 36 -25.70 4.48 -12.55
N PHE A 37 -26.08 5.08 -11.42
CA PHE A 37 -25.23 5.18 -10.25
C PHE A 37 -24.80 3.81 -9.72
N ALA A 38 -25.75 2.90 -9.61
CA ALA A 38 -25.49 1.54 -9.18
C ALA A 38 -24.51 0.81 -10.11
N SER A 39 -24.68 0.97 -11.43
CA SER A 39 -23.79 0.38 -12.42
C SER A 39 -22.35 0.93 -12.27
N ASN A 40 -22.20 2.25 -12.23
CA ASN A 40 -20.89 2.88 -12.06
C ASN A 40 -20.21 2.50 -10.74
N ALA A 41 -20.95 2.47 -9.64
CA ALA A 41 -20.44 2.02 -8.35
C ALA A 41 -20.02 0.55 -8.39
N GLY A 42 -20.78 -0.30 -9.09
CA GLY A 42 -20.45 -1.71 -9.30
C GLY A 42 -19.13 -1.89 -10.05
N ILE A 43 -18.92 -1.11 -11.14
CA ILE A 43 -17.67 -1.12 -11.90
C ILE A 43 -16.50 -0.66 -11.03
N ALA A 44 -16.65 0.46 -10.30
CA ALA A 44 -15.60 0.99 -9.43
C ALA A 44 -15.21 -0.01 -8.31
N LEU A 45 -16.19 -0.62 -7.65
CA LEU A 45 -15.95 -1.65 -6.65
C LEU A 45 -15.26 -2.88 -7.23
N SER A 46 -15.68 -3.33 -8.42
CA SER A 46 -15.05 -4.47 -9.08
C SER A 46 -13.58 -4.19 -9.40
N HIS A 47 -13.25 -3.00 -9.92
CA HIS A 47 -11.88 -2.59 -10.17
C HIS A 47 -11.06 -2.57 -8.88
N ALA A 48 -11.59 -2.03 -7.80
CA ALA A 48 -10.91 -2.01 -6.51
C ALA A 48 -10.62 -3.43 -5.99
N PHE A 49 -11.58 -4.36 -6.10
CA PHE A 49 -11.38 -5.75 -5.70
C PHE A 49 -10.32 -6.47 -6.56
N VAL A 50 -10.37 -6.27 -7.88
CA VAL A 50 -9.40 -6.89 -8.80
C VAL A 50 -8.00 -6.34 -8.54
N THR A 51 -7.84 -5.03 -8.39
CA THR A 51 -6.56 -4.39 -8.08
C THR A 51 -5.99 -4.91 -6.76
N ARG A 52 -6.81 -4.95 -5.70
CA ARG A 52 -6.40 -5.50 -4.40
C ARG A 52 -5.97 -6.96 -4.52
N ALA A 53 -6.73 -7.78 -5.24
CA ALA A 53 -6.38 -9.18 -5.47
C ALA A 53 -5.05 -9.34 -6.24
N MET A 54 -4.78 -8.46 -7.22
CA MET A 54 -3.50 -8.45 -7.96
C MET A 54 -2.33 -8.11 -7.02
N VAL A 55 -2.44 -7.06 -6.21
CA VAL A 55 -1.41 -6.69 -5.23
C VAL A 55 -1.14 -7.85 -4.27
N MET A 56 -2.18 -8.48 -3.73
CA MET A 56 -2.03 -9.62 -2.83
C MET A 56 -1.35 -10.82 -3.50
N ARG A 57 -1.63 -11.06 -4.78
CA ARG A 57 -0.94 -12.12 -5.55
C ARG A 57 0.53 -11.78 -5.80
N MET A 58 0.86 -10.52 -6.07
CA MET A 58 2.25 -10.06 -6.22
C MET A 58 3.04 -10.27 -4.92
N ILE A 59 2.48 -9.86 -3.78
CA ILE A 59 3.06 -10.11 -2.46
C ILE A 59 3.30 -11.61 -2.25
N LYS A 60 2.28 -12.41 -2.51
CA LYS A 60 2.37 -13.88 -2.37
C LYS A 60 3.45 -14.49 -3.26
N THR A 61 3.62 -13.99 -4.48
CA THR A 61 4.66 -14.45 -5.41
C THR A 61 6.05 -14.09 -4.91
N ALA A 62 6.23 -12.88 -4.35
CA ALA A 62 7.49 -12.46 -3.75
C ALA A 62 7.86 -13.33 -2.54
N GLU A 63 6.89 -13.61 -1.65
CA GLU A 63 7.06 -14.48 -0.48
C GLU A 63 7.49 -15.92 -0.86
N LEU A 64 6.91 -16.49 -1.94
CA LEU A 64 7.27 -17.84 -2.39
C LEU A 64 8.74 -17.95 -2.78
N ARG A 65 9.39 -16.85 -3.08
CA ARG A 65 10.79 -16.82 -3.49
C ARG A 65 11.75 -16.75 -2.30
N ASP A 66 11.34 -16.14 -1.19
CA ASP A 66 12.15 -16.01 0.04
C ASP A 66 11.75 -17.09 1.06
N PRO A 67 12.57 -18.15 1.26
CA PRO A 67 12.25 -19.22 2.19
C PRO A 67 12.31 -18.81 3.66
N ARG A 68 12.90 -17.65 3.96
CA ARG A 68 13.03 -17.13 5.33
C ARG A 68 11.81 -16.30 5.75
N GLU A 69 11.03 -15.82 4.78
CA GLU A 69 9.81 -15.07 5.04
C GLU A 69 8.58 -15.93 4.82
N THR A 70 7.75 -15.99 5.83
CA THR A 70 6.44 -16.63 5.72
C THR A 70 5.36 -15.57 5.56
N GLY A 71 4.27 -15.87 4.85
CA GLY A 71 3.12 -14.97 4.72
C GLY A 71 2.55 -14.50 6.07
N LEU A 72 2.86 -15.21 7.15
CA LEU A 72 2.57 -14.78 8.50
C LEU A 72 3.41 -13.58 8.94
N HIS A 73 4.67 -13.47 8.48
CA HIS A 73 5.53 -12.31 8.79
C HIS A 73 4.98 -11.04 8.18
N VAL A 74 4.71 -11.03 6.89
CA VAL A 74 4.19 -9.87 6.15
C VAL A 74 2.87 -9.37 6.75
N ASN A 75 1.96 -10.30 7.08
CA ASN A 75 0.70 -9.95 7.74
C ASN A 75 0.90 -9.36 9.15
N ARG A 76 1.87 -9.87 9.94
CA ARG A 76 2.20 -9.32 11.25
C ARG A 76 2.75 -7.91 11.13
N VAL A 77 3.72 -7.68 10.24
CA VAL A 77 4.28 -6.34 9.98
C VAL A 77 3.17 -5.36 9.64
N ALA A 78 2.29 -5.71 8.69
CA ALA A 78 1.18 -4.85 8.29
C ALA A 78 0.21 -4.54 9.43
N ASN A 79 -0.14 -5.54 10.24
CA ASN A 79 -1.07 -5.35 11.35
C ASN A 79 -0.43 -4.50 12.47
N TYR A 80 0.82 -4.73 12.82
CA TYR A 80 1.52 -3.91 13.82
C TYR A 80 1.69 -2.45 13.35
N SER A 81 2.00 -2.24 12.08
CA SER A 81 2.08 -0.88 11.51
C SER A 81 0.76 -0.14 11.65
N VAL A 82 -0.37 -0.81 11.39
CA VAL A 82 -1.70 -0.24 11.56
C VAL A 82 -2.01 0.06 13.03
N GLU A 83 -1.74 -0.86 13.95
CA GLU A 83 -1.99 -0.64 15.39
C GLU A 83 -1.16 0.53 15.94
N ILE A 84 0.11 0.64 15.53
CA ILE A 84 0.97 1.75 15.93
C ILE A 84 0.43 3.07 15.37
N TYR A 85 0.03 3.07 14.11
CA TYR A 85 -0.56 4.25 13.46
C TYR A 85 -1.86 4.67 14.14
N ASP A 86 -2.77 3.75 14.40
CA ASP A 86 -4.06 4.03 15.05
C ASP A 86 -3.84 4.70 16.41
N ARG A 87 -2.88 4.19 17.17
CA ARG A 87 -2.54 4.79 18.48
C ARG A 87 -1.91 6.17 18.34
N TRP A 88 -1.00 6.32 17.39
CA TRP A 88 -0.37 7.62 17.10
C TRP A 88 -1.41 8.63 16.62
N ALA A 89 -2.27 8.25 15.69
CA ALA A 89 -3.32 9.10 15.14
C ALA A 89 -4.31 9.56 16.23
N PHE A 90 -4.72 8.65 17.12
CA PHE A 90 -5.55 8.97 18.26
C PHE A 90 -4.88 10.02 19.17
N ASN A 91 -3.60 9.83 19.52
CA ASN A 91 -2.86 10.74 20.38
C ASN A 91 -2.65 12.13 19.75
N ASN A 92 -2.65 12.21 18.42
CA ASN A 92 -2.47 13.47 17.67
C ASN A 92 -3.79 14.07 17.16
N GLY A 93 -4.93 13.51 17.53
CA GLY A 93 -6.24 14.06 17.19
C GLY A 93 -6.58 14.05 15.70
N ILE A 94 -6.02 13.09 14.94
CA ILE A 94 -6.30 12.96 13.50
C ILE A 94 -7.78 12.57 13.31
N PRO A 95 -8.53 13.23 12.41
CA PRO A 95 -9.93 12.88 12.15
C PRO A 95 -10.11 11.44 11.67
N MET A 96 -11.15 10.76 12.12
CA MET A 96 -11.42 9.35 11.80
C MET A 96 -11.47 9.08 10.28
N ALA A 97 -12.02 10.00 9.50
CA ALA A 97 -12.10 9.86 8.04
C ALA A 97 -10.71 9.82 7.37
N GLU A 98 -9.78 10.62 7.87
CA GLU A 98 -8.39 10.62 7.41
C GLU A 98 -7.66 9.36 7.88
N GLN A 99 -7.88 8.96 9.15
CA GLN A 99 -7.31 7.73 9.69
C GLN A 99 -7.67 6.52 8.82
N THR A 100 -8.96 6.36 8.51
CA THR A 100 -9.43 5.21 7.73
C THR A 100 -8.77 5.14 6.36
N LYS A 101 -8.68 6.28 5.66
CA LYS A 101 -8.06 6.34 4.33
C LYS A 101 -6.57 6.00 4.35
N TYR A 102 -5.82 6.54 5.31
CA TYR A 102 -4.38 6.30 5.43
C TYR A 102 -4.08 4.87 5.89
N ARG A 103 -4.86 4.36 6.82
CA ARG A 103 -4.75 3.02 7.41
C ARG A 103 -4.74 1.91 6.36
N ASP A 104 -5.67 1.97 5.39
CA ASP A 104 -5.75 0.96 4.33
C ASP A 104 -4.51 1.00 3.43
N SER A 105 -4.05 2.21 3.08
CA SER A 105 -2.83 2.39 2.30
C SER A 105 -1.59 1.91 3.07
N LEU A 106 -1.47 2.26 4.35
CA LEU A 106 -0.38 1.83 5.21
C LEU A 106 -0.30 0.30 5.32
N LYS A 107 -1.46 -0.35 5.48
CA LYS A 107 -1.51 -1.81 5.56
C LYS A 107 -0.94 -2.47 4.31
N ILE A 108 -1.36 -2.03 3.13
CA ILE A 108 -0.88 -2.58 1.85
C ILE A 108 0.59 -2.23 1.63
N ALA A 109 0.98 -0.98 1.86
CA ALA A 109 2.36 -0.54 1.68
C ALA A 109 3.34 -1.28 2.61
N SER A 110 2.94 -1.52 3.87
CA SER A 110 3.75 -2.31 4.81
C SER A 110 3.94 -3.77 4.36
N MET A 111 2.97 -4.35 3.67
CA MET A 111 3.11 -5.70 3.09
C MET A 111 4.11 -5.74 1.93
N LEU A 112 4.41 -4.61 1.32
CA LEU A 112 5.29 -4.47 0.16
C LEU A 112 6.73 -4.07 0.54
N HIS A 113 7.06 -3.94 1.84
CA HIS A 113 8.37 -3.46 2.29
C HIS A 113 9.55 -4.21 1.66
N ASP A 114 9.45 -5.52 1.53
CA ASP A 114 10.46 -6.43 1.04
C ASP A 114 10.32 -6.84 -0.44
N ILE A 115 9.41 -6.19 -1.19
CA ILE A 115 9.12 -6.57 -2.59
C ILE A 115 10.39 -6.57 -3.48
N GLY A 116 11.37 -5.73 -3.16
CA GLY A 116 12.62 -5.66 -3.90
C GLY A 116 13.51 -6.90 -3.80
N LYS A 117 13.26 -7.80 -2.88
CA LYS A 117 13.95 -9.11 -2.81
C LYS A 117 13.76 -9.95 -4.08
N VAL A 118 12.73 -9.66 -4.88
CA VAL A 118 12.55 -10.31 -6.19
C VAL A 118 13.72 -10.07 -7.15
N ALA A 119 14.45 -8.98 -6.97
CA ALA A 119 15.63 -8.64 -7.79
C ALA A 119 16.95 -9.23 -7.25
N ILE A 120 16.95 -9.81 -6.05
CA ILE A 120 18.15 -10.41 -5.46
C ILE A 120 18.35 -11.82 -6.03
N SER A 121 19.61 -12.15 -6.37
CA SER A 121 19.97 -13.47 -6.87
C SER A 121 19.63 -14.58 -5.87
N ASP A 122 19.12 -15.71 -6.34
CA ASP A 122 18.83 -16.90 -5.50
C ASP A 122 20.07 -17.41 -4.77
N ALA A 123 21.27 -17.25 -5.34
CA ALA A 123 22.51 -17.62 -4.69
C ALA A 123 22.76 -16.86 -3.37
N ILE A 124 22.25 -15.64 -3.27
CA ILE A 124 22.35 -14.80 -2.06
C ILE A 124 21.08 -14.97 -1.21
N LEU A 125 19.90 -14.84 -1.81
CA LEU A 125 18.63 -14.88 -1.12
C LEU A 125 18.41 -16.20 -0.38
N LYS A 126 18.75 -17.32 -1.03
CA LYS A 126 18.57 -18.68 -0.52
C LYS A 126 19.84 -19.29 0.07
N LYS A 127 20.92 -18.50 0.25
CA LYS A 127 22.18 -19.01 0.76
C LYS A 127 22.00 -19.66 2.13
N PRO A 128 22.40 -20.90 2.32
CA PRO A 128 22.43 -21.51 3.64
C PRO A 128 23.55 -20.87 4.49
N GLY A 129 23.19 -20.29 5.63
CA GLY A 129 24.13 -19.66 6.55
C GLY A 129 24.20 -18.14 6.45
N LYS A 130 25.30 -17.56 6.94
CA LYS A 130 25.49 -16.09 6.96
C LYS A 130 26.00 -15.59 5.61
N LEU A 131 25.56 -14.39 5.23
CA LEU A 131 26.11 -13.65 4.11
C LEU A 131 27.45 -13.05 4.52
N ASN A 132 28.42 -13.02 3.59
CA ASN A 132 29.61 -12.21 3.76
C ASN A 132 29.30 -10.72 3.48
N ASP A 133 30.26 -9.83 3.65
CA ASP A 133 30.05 -8.38 3.52
C ASP A 133 29.64 -7.96 2.11
N GLU A 134 30.19 -8.60 1.08
CA GLU A 134 29.84 -8.33 -0.31
C GLU A 134 28.40 -8.79 -0.61
N GLU A 135 28.05 -10.01 -0.23
CA GLU A 135 26.71 -10.57 -0.39
C GLU A 135 25.67 -9.76 0.41
N PHE A 136 26.03 -9.33 1.61
CA PHE A 136 25.17 -8.49 2.42
C PHE A 136 24.99 -7.11 1.79
N SER A 137 26.02 -6.57 1.17
CA SER A 137 25.92 -5.32 0.41
C SER A 137 24.96 -5.45 -0.78
N ILE A 138 24.97 -6.58 -1.48
CA ILE A 138 23.98 -6.88 -2.52
C ILE A 138 22.61 -7.06 -1.91
N MET A 139 22.48 -7.78 -0.80
CA MET A 139 21.18 -7.97 -0.12
C MET A 139 20.54 -6.62 0.25
N LYS A 140 21.31 -5.64 0.74
CA LYS A 140 20.79 -4.30 1.08
C LYS A 140 20.14 -3.58 -0.10
N THR A 141 20.50 -3.92 -1.33
CA THR A 141 19.94 -3.26 -2.52
C THR A 141 18.44 -3.51 -2.70
N HIS A 142 17.85 -4.52 -2.04
CA HIS A 142 16.42 -4.77 -2.13
C HIS A 142 15.58 -3.56 -1.72
N THR A 143 16.08 -2.70 -0.84
CA THR A 143 15.36 -1.50 -0.37
C THR A 143 15.08 -0.53 -1.51
N TRP A 144 16.10 -0.09 -2.23
CA TRP A 144 15.92 0.85 -3.32
C TRP A 144 15.42 0.18 -4.61
N LEU A 145 15.75 -1.09 -4.85
CA LEU A 145 15.16 -1.85 -5.96
C LEU A 145 13.65 -2.02 -5.77
N GLY A 146 13.21 -2.24 -4.53
CA GLY A 146 11.80 -2.24 -4.17
C GLY A 146 11.14 -0.88 -4.36
N ALA A 147 11.79 0.18 -3.89
CA ALA A 147 11.30 1.55 -4.04
C ALA A 147 11.13 1.96 -5.52
N ARG A 148 12.05 1.56 -6.41
CA ARG A 148 11.97 1.82 -7.85
C ARG A 148 10.71 1.28 -8.52
N LEU A 149 10.13 0.20 -8.02
CA LEU A 149 8.90 -0.37 -8.58
C LEU A 149 7.70 0.61 -8.48
N PHE A 150 7.77 1.54 -7.53
CA PHE A 150 6.72 2.52 -7.27
C PHE A 150 7.07 3.93 -7.76
N ASN A 151 8.27 4.12 -8.30
CA ASN A 151 8.71 5.43 -8.81
C ASN A 151 7.96 5.79 -10.11
N GLY A 152 7.65 7.08 -10.28
CA GLY A 152 6.96 7.59 -11.47
C GLY A 152 5.42 7.55 -11.39
N ASN A 153 4.85 7.06 -10.32
CA ASN A 153 3.41 7.12 -10.06
C ASN A 153 3.09 8.11 -8.93
N ASP A 154 2.02 8.88 -9.12
CA ASP A 154 1.61 9.90 -8.14
C ASP A 154 0.55 9.43 -7.14
N SER A 155 0.20 8.14 -7.15
CA SER A 155 -0.80 7.63 -6.22
C SER A 155 -0.28 7.69 -4.77
N PRO A 156 -1.14 8.02 -3.80
CA PRO A 156 -0.75 8.01 -2.38
C PRO A 156 -0.23 6.65 -1.90
N LEU A 157 -0.75 5.55 -2.45
CA LEU A 157 -0.31 4.20 -2.13
C LEU A 157 1.11 3.95 -2.65
N ASP A 158 1.42 4.34 -3.90
CA ASP A 158 2.74 4.13 -4.49
C ASP A 158 3.79 4.96 -3.75
N LYS A 159 3.50 6.23 -3.43
CA LYS A 159 4.40 7.08 -2.64
C LYS A 159 4.72 6.46 -1.27
N LEU A 160 3.70 5.97 -0.58
CA LEU A 160 3.88 5.33 0.71
C LEU A 160 4.64 3.99 0.59
N SER A 161 4.34 3.19 -0.43
CA SER A 161 5.04 1.93 -0.69
C SER A 161 6.51 2.16 -1.02
N MET A 162 6.81 3.19 -1.80
CA MET A 162 8.17 3.62 -2.12
C MET A 162 8.96 3.98 -0.86
N GLU A 163 8.40 4.85 -0.01
CA GLU A 163 9.05 5.27 1.24
C GLU A 163 9.27 4.10 2.19
N ILE A 164 8.29 3.23 2.38
CA ILE A 164 8.42 2.07 3.25
C ILE A 164 9.45 1.09 2.70
N ALA A 165 9.41 0.74 1.41
CA ALA A 165 10.37 -0.16 0.80
C ALA A 165 11.80 0.40 0.89
N LEU A 166 11.97 1.71 0.73
CA LEU A 166 13.27 2.36 0.80
C LEU A 166 13.83 2.36 2.23
N ARG A 167 13.01 2.66 3.25
CA ARG A 167 13.49 3.08 4.57
C ARG A 167 13.27 2.09 5.70
N HIS A 168 12.67 0.94 5.48
CA HIS A 168 12.31 -0.01 6.56
C HIS A 168 13.53 -0.60 7.29
N HIS A 169 14.74 -0.41 6.80
CA HIS A 169 16.00 -0.76 7.46
C HIS A 169 16.78 0.45 7.98
N GLU A 170 16.23 1.64 7.92
CA GLU A 170 16.82 2.81 8.55
C GLU A 170 16.46 2.88 10.04
N ASN A 171 17.40 3.32 10.85
CA ASN A 171 17.19 3.56 12.26
C ASN A 171 16.83 5.03 12.50
N TRP A 172 16.09 5.30 13.56
CA TRP A 172 15.73 6.66 13.97
C TRP A 172 16.93 7.61 14.13
N GLU A 173 18.08 7.07 14.52
CA GLU A 173 19.34 7.81 14.72
C GLU A 173 20.06 8.16 13.41
N GLY A 174 19.48 7.84 12.25
CA GLY A 174 20.10 8.05 10.94
C GLY A 174 21.18 7.04 10.56
N THR A 175 21.25 5.92 11.29
CA THR A 175 22.06 4.74 10.94
C THR A 175 21.21 3.75 10.13
N GLY A 176 21.80 2.63 9.72
CA GLY A 176 21.10 1.65 8.90
C GLY A 176 21.33 1.86 7.42
N TYR A 177 20.41 1.38 6.58
CA TYR A 177 20.54 1.46 5.13
C TYR A 177 19.17 1.64 4.46
N PRO A 178 19.13 2.16 3.22
CA PRO A 178 20.24 2.52 2.35
C PRO A 178 20.86 3.90 2.64
N GLY A 179 20.23 4.73 3.49
CA GLY A 179 20.61 6.12 3.69
C GLY A 179 20.13 7.02 2.54
N HIS A 180 20.81 8.15 2.35
CA HIS A 180 20.42 9.12 1.33
C HIS A 180 21.02 8.73 -0.03
N ILE A 181 20.17 8.16 -0.89
CA ILE A 181 20.59 7.62 -2.20
C ILE A 181 19.67 8.13 -3.32
N ASP A 182 20.20 8.09 -4.53
CA ASP A 182 19.40 8.17 -5.75
C ASP A 182 18.71 6.83 -6.00
N ILE A 183 17.39 6.83 -6.07
CA ILE A 183 16.58 5.61 -6.18
C ILE A 183 16.78 4.91 -7.53
N GLU A 184 17.10 5.65 -8.60
CA GLU A 184 17.28 5.07 -9.92
C GLU A 184 18.61 4.33 -10.06
N THR A 185 19.67 4.88 -9.47
CA THR A 185 21.03 4.36 -9.62
C THR A 185 21.52 3.60 -8.40
N GLY A 186 20.90 3.78 -7.24
CA GLY A 186 21.37 3.27 -5.95
C GLY A 186 22.62 3.96 -5.43
N THR A 187 23.06 5.08 -6.07
CA THR A 187 24.26 5.78 -5.68
C THR A 187 24.01 6.72 -4.50
N PRO A 188 24.95 6.82 -3.53
CA PRO A 188 24.82 7.76 -2.44
C PRO A 188 24.75 9.21 -2.93
N LEU A 189 23.72 9.95 -2.48
CA LEU A 189 23.62 11.38 -2.71
C LEU A 189 24.46 12.13 -1.67
N LYS A 190 25.09 13.22 -2.09
CA LYS A 190 25.78 14.10 -1.14
C LYS A 190 24.77 14.71 -0.19
N LYS A 191 25.03 14.63 1.11
CA LYS A 191 24.20 15.32 2.12
C LYS A 191 24.24 16.82 1.83
N ASP A 192 23.13 17.38 1.37
CA ASP A 192 22.97 18.82 1.36
C ASP A 192 22.92 19.30 2.81
N LYS A 193 23.81 20.21 3.18
CA LYS A 193 23.87 20.78 4.55
C LYS A 193 22.59 21.52 4.98
N LYS A 194 21.58 21.61 4.11
CA LYS A 194 20.33 22.38 4.34
C LYS A 194 19.10 21.52 4.67
N THR A 195 19.12 20.24 4.44
CA THR A 195 18.03 19.35 4.86
C THR A 195 18.50 18.54 6.06
N GLY A 196 18.37 19.13 7.23
CA GLY A 196 18.36 18.41 8.48
C GLY A 196 17.08 17.57 8.54
N CYS A 197 17.05 16.43 7.85
CA CYS A 197 16.09 15.37 8.08
C CYS A 197 16.87 14.24 8.76
N ALA A 198 16.67 14.14 10.09
CA ALA A 198 16.64 12.86 10.72
C ALA A 198 15.33 12.20 10.36
#